data_ebeabc61280f02955e6bb2bf8576114a
#
_entry.id   ebeabc61280f02955e6bb2bf8576114a
#
_cell.length_a   1.000
_cell.length_b   1.000
_cell.length_c   1.000
_cell.angle_alpha   90.00
_cell.angle_beta   90.00
_cell.angle_gamma   90.00
#
_symmetry.space_group_name_H-M   'P 1'
#
loop_
_entity.id
_entity.type
_entity.pdbx_description
1 polymer ?
#
loop_
_entity_poly.entity_id
_entity_poly.type
_entity_poly.pdbx_seq_one_letter_code
_entity_poly.pdbx_strand_id
1 'polypeptide(L)'
;LVEYGATPYCGDAQLEKWPHTLDRVRELGATSLVPGRGAAVLNPEDINTAISGTRAFVSELFALAKSSRENGDSLKQCYDHIMQVMQPKYGHWVIFEHCMCFNVKRAYDEAGGIEHPEIWTDEIDTQMWNQLNG
;
A
#
# COMPACT_ATOMS: atom_id res chain seq x y z
N LEU A 1 0.41 8.80 -5.78
CA LEU A 1 0.09 9.36 -4.48
C LEU A 1 -1.38 9.12 -4.08
N VAL A 2 -2.32 9.35 -4.99
CA VAL A 2 -3.75 9.03 -4.83
C VAL A 2 -4.15 8.08 -5.93
N GLU A 3 -4.85 7.01 -5.60
CA GLU A 3 -5.41 6.04 -6.53
C GLU A 3 -6.94 6.07 -6.45
N TYR A 4 -7.61 5.70 -7.54
CA TYR A 4 -9.06 5.64 -7.59
C TYR A 4 -9.53 4.35 -8.26
N GLY A 5 -10.05 3.41 -7.48
CA GLY A 5 -10.44 2.07 -7.95
C GLY A 5 -9.26 1.16 -8.34
N ALA A 6 -8.04 1.54 -7.97
CA ALA A 6 -6.83 0.78 -8.22
C ALA A 6 -6.00 0.66 -6.95
N THR A 7 -5.20 -0.40 -6.87
CA THR A 7 -4.35 -0.66 -5.71
C THR A 7 -3.16 0.29 -5.67
N PRO A 8 -2.92 1.01 -4.57
CA PRO A 8 -1.69 1.77 -4.39
C PRO A 8 -0.46 0.86 -4.48
N TYR A 9 0.56 1.27 -5.22
CA TYR A 9 1.86 0.64 -5.19
C TYR A 9 2.69 1.26 -4.07
N CYS A 10 3.10 0.45 -3.10
CA CYS A 10 3.79 0.89 -1.90
C CYS A 10 5.28 0.48 -1.86
N GLY A 11 5.79 -0.23 -2.86
CA GLY A 11 7.15 -0.77 -2.87
C GLY A 11 8.26 0.25 -2.63
N ASP A 12 8.05 1.49 -3.06
CA ASP A 12 8.98 2.62 -2.91
C ASP A 12 8.52 3.65 -1.88
N ALA A 13 7.49 3.32 -1.09
CA ALA A 13 6.84 4.29 -0.21
C ALA A 13 7.47 4.37 1.19
N GLN A 14 7.12 5.45 1.89
CA GLN A 14 7.19 5.57 3.33
C GLN A 14 5.76 5.55 3.89
N LEU A 15 5.32 4.35 4.29
CA LEU A 15 3.92 4.09 4.62
C LEU A 15 3.44 4.86 5.86
N GLU A 16 4.31 5.05 6.84
CA GLU A 16 3.98 5.84 8.04
C GLU A 16 3.69 7.30 7.70
N LYS A 17 4.41 7.87 6.75
CA LYS A 17 4.27 9.28 6.34
C LYS A 17 3.16 9.52 5.32
N TRP A 18 2.81 8.52 4.53
CA TRP A 18 1.87 8.67 3.41
C TRP A 18 0.48 9.16 3.84
N PRO A 19 -0.15 8.65 4.90
CA PRO A 19 -1.44 9.19 5.34
C PRO A 19 -1.43 10.68 5.65
N HIS A 20 -0.36 11.18 6.28
CA HIS A 20 -0.19 12.62 6.56
C HIS A 20 -0.02 13.45 5.27
N THR A 21 0.67 12.89 4.28
CA THR A 21 0.79 13.52 2.96
C THR A 21 -0.58 13.61 2.27
N LEU A 22 -1.41 12.59 2.39
CA LEU A 22 -2.78 12.59 1.86
C LEU A 22 -3.67 13.63 2.55
N ASP A 23 -3.51 13.83 3.85
CA ASP A 23 -4.21 14.89 4.58
C ASP A 23 -3.83 16.28 4.03
N ARG A 24 -2.54 16.50 3.71
CA ARG A 24 -2.07 17.72 3.05
C ARG A 24 -2.62 17.89 1.64
N VAL A 25 -2.74 16.80 0.86
CA VAL A 25 -3.40 16.83 -0.46
C VAL A 25 -4.84 17.27 -0.33
N ARG A 26 -5.56 16.79 0.68
CA ARG A 26 -6.96 17.19 0.94
C ARG A 26 -7.08 18.69 1.24
N GLU A 27 -6.14 19.27 2.00
CA GLU A 27 -6.11 20.68 2.34
C GLU A 27 -5.97 21.61 1.12
N LEU A 28 -5.47 21.10 -0.01
CA LEU A 28 -5.37 21.89 -1.25
C LEU A 28 -6.73 22.29 -1.82
N GLY A 29 -7.83 21.60 -1.42
CA GLY A 29 -9.18 21.94 -1.87
C GLY A 29 -9.36 21.79 -3.39
N ALA A 30 -8.69 20.79 -4.00
CA ALA A 30 -8.76 20.59 -5.45
C ALA A 30 -10.19 20.34 -5.92
N THR A 31 -10.56 20.88 -7.06
CA THR A 31 -11.86 20.66 -7.73
C THR A 31 -11.79 19.57 -8.79
N SER A 32 -10.59 19.17 -9.17
CA SER A 32 -10.32 18.04 -10.05
C SER A 32 -9.04 17.33 -9.63
N LEU A 33 -8.98 16.02 -9.85
CA LEU A 33 -7.82 15.19 -9.50
C LEU A 33 -7.59 14.16 -10.60
N VAL A 34 -6.36 14.06 -11.05
CA VAL A 34 -5.91 12.95 -11.90
C VAL A 34 -5.14 11.98 -11.01
N PRO A 35 -5.70 10.78 -10.72
CA PRO A 35 -5.03 9.80 -9.90
C PRO A 35 -3.84 9.18 -10.63
N GLY A 36 -2.97 8.49 -9.88
CA GLY A 36 -1.88 7.71 -10.48
C GLY A 36 -2.42 6.60 -11.38
N ARG A 37 -3.51 5.95 -10.93
CA ARG A 37 -4.31 4.99 -11.70
C ARG A 37 -5.78 5.25 -11.46
N GLY A 38 -6.61 4.96 -12.47
CA GLY A 38 -8.04 5.20 -12.45
C GLY A 38 -8.46 6.40 -13.29
N ALA A 39 -9.76 6.63 -13.38
CA ALA A 39 -10.33 7.74 -14.13
C ALA A 39 -10.06 9.09 -13.43
N ALA A 40 -9.99 10.15 -14.23
CA ALA A 40 -9.95 11.52 -13.68
C ALA A 40 -11.20 11.78 -12.84
N VAL A 41 -11.00 12.43 -11.70
CA VAL A 41 -12.05 12.74 -10.72
C VAL A 41 -12.36 14.23 -10.82
N LEU A 42 -13.60 14.58 -11.13
CA LEU A 42 -13.98 15.93 -11.52
C LEU A 42 -14.93 16.62 -10.52
N ASN A 43 -15.08 16.04 -9.33
CA ASN A 43 -15.93 16.64 -8.29
C ASN A 43 -15.30 16.38 -6.89
N PRO A 44 -15.58 17.28 -5.92
CA PRO A 44 -14.96 17.19 -4.60
C PRO A 44 -15.32 15.93 -3.80
N GLU A 45 -16.52 15.37 -3.99
CA GLU A 45 -16.97 14.18 -3.27
C GLU A 45 -16.15 12.95 -3.67
N ASP A 46 -16.00 12.71 -4.97
CA ASP A 46 -15.17 11.61 -5.47
C ASP A 46 -13.68 11.81 -5.19
N ILE A 47 -13.19 13.05 -5.18
CA ILE A 47 -11.81 13.38 -4.75
C ILE A 47 -11.60 12.94 -3.31
N ASN A 48 -12.52 13.30 -2.41
CA ASN A 48 -12.46 12.88 -1.01
C ASN A 48 -12.54 11.36 -0.86
N THR A 49 -13.35 10.70 -1.67
CA THR A 49 -13.45 9.23 -1.71
C THR A 49 -12.13 8.59 -2.14
N ALA A 50 -11.50 9.11 -3.19
CA ALA A 50 -10.21 8.61 -3.67
C ALA A 50 -9.10 8.78 -2.62
N ILE A 51 -9.00 9.96 -2.01
CA ILE A 51 -8.02 10.24 -0.94
C ILE A 51 -8.27 9.33 0.27
N SER A 52 -9.52 9.22 0.72
CA SER A 52 -9.88 8.40 1.88
C SER A 52 -9.64 6.91 1.63
N GLY A 53 -9.95 6.42 0.43
CA GLY A 53 -9.69 5.03 0.03
C GLY A 53 -8.20 4.69 0.02
N THR A 54 -7.38 5.54 -0.60
CA THR A 54 -5.91 5.36 -0.60
C THR A 54 -5.36 5.41 0.83
N ARG A 55 -5.83 6.37 1.63
CA ARG A 55 -5.40 6.53 3.04
C ARG A 55 -5.75 5.30 3.87
N ALA A 56 -6.97 4.79 3.76
CA ALA A 56 -7.42 3.62 4.49
C ALA A 56 -6.60 2.38 4.12
N PHE A 57 -6.37 2.15 2.83
CA PHE A 57 -5.55 1.03 2.34
C PHE A 57 -4.13 1.06 2.92
N VAL A 58 -3.44 2.19 2.78
CA VAL A 58 -2.04 2.32 3.24
C VAL A 58 -1.94 2.20 4.76
N SER A 59 -2.87 2.81 5.50
CA SER A 59 -2.88 2.75 6.97
C SER A 59 -3.16 1.34 7.48
N GLU A 60 -4.09 0.60 6.87
CA GLU A 60 -4.41 -0.77 7.24
C GLU A 60 -3.24 -1.72 6.94
N LEU A 61 -2.66 -1.62 5.74
CA LEU A 61 -1.49 -2.39 5.35
C LEU A 61 -0.35 -2.23 6.36
N PHE A 62 -0.02 -1.00 6.72
CA PHE A 62 1.08 -0.73 7.65
C PHE A 62 0.78 -1.18 9.08
N ALA A 63 -0.46 -1.00 9.55
CA ALA A 63 -0.88 -1.47 10.87
C ALA A 63 -0.78 -3.00 11.00
N LEU A 64 -1.21 -3.74 9.97
CA LEU A 64 -1.10 -5.20 9.93
C LEU A 64 0.36 -5.66 9.90
N ALA A 65 1.21 -5.00 9.12
CA ALA A 65 2.64 -5.32 9.08
C ALA A 65 3.34 -5.05 10.42
N LYS A 66 3.00 -3.94 11.10
CA LYS A 66 3.51 -3.65 12.46
C LYS A 66 3.12 -4.74 13.46
N SER A 67 1.85 -5.11 13.48
CA SER A 67 1.34 -6.18 14.35
C SER A 67 2.07 -7.51 14.09
N SER A 68 2.28 -7.86 12.82
CA SER A 68 2.99 -9.07 12.43
C SER A 68 4.45 -9.06 12.90
N ARG A 69 5.14 -7.91 12.79
CA ARG A 69 6.52 -7.76 13.31
C ARG A 69 6.56 -7.87 14.81
N GLU A 70 5.62 -7.28 15.53
CA GLU A 70 5.51 -7.38 17.00
C GLU A 70 5.27 -8.82 17.46
N ASN A 71 4.54 -9.61 16.68
CA ASN A 71 4.31 -11.04 16.94
C ASN A 71 5.52 -11.92 16.59
N GLY A 72 6.52 -11.39 15.89
CA GLY A 72 7.68 -12.15 15.43
C GLY A 72 7.44 -13.00 14.20
N ASP A 73 6.39 -12.68 13.42
CA ASP A 73 6.06 -13.40 12.19
C ASP A 73 7.15 -13.23 11.13
N SER A 74 7.34 -14.26 10.32
CA SER A 74 8.14 -14.16 9.09
C SER A 74 7.42 -13.31 8.03
N LEU A 75 8.16 -12.88 6.99
CA LEU A 75 7.56 -12.17 5.85
C LEU A 75 6.41 -12.97 5.22
N LYS A 76 6.57 -14.29 5.09
CA LYS A 76 5.53 -15.17 4.53
C LYS A 76 4.25 -15.16 5.38
N GLN A 77 4.39 -15.31 6.70
CA GLN A 77 3.26 -15.29 7.62
C GLN A 77 2.55 -13.93 7.61
N CYS A 78 3.33 -12.84 7.58
CA CYS A 78 2.80 -11.49 7.42
C CYS A 78 2.02 -11.33 6.11
N TYR A 79 2.58 -11.82 5.00
CA TYR A 79 1.91 -11.79 3.69
C TYR A 79 0.59 -12.54 3.70
N ASP A 80 0.58 -13.78 4.17
CA ASP A 80 -0.61 -14.62 4.21
C ASP A 80 -1.71 -13.98 5.08
N HIS A 81 -1.34 -13.44 6.23
CA HIS A 81 -2.27 -12.74 7.12
C HIS A 81 -2.84 -11.48 6.46
N ILE A 82 -2.00 -10.65 5.87
CA ILE A 82 -2.43 -9.41 5.19
C ILE A 82 -3.35 -9.74 4.01
N MET A 83 -3.00 -10.74 3.20
CA MET A 83 -3.86 -11.18 2.09
C MET A 83 -5.23 -11.65 2.58
N GLN A 84 -5.27 -12.44 3.66
CA GLN A 84 -6.53 -12.90 4.26
C GLN A 84 -7.43 -11.74 4.71
N VAL A 85 -6.85 -10.66 5.23
CA VAL A 85 -7.60 -9.50 5.74
C VAL A 85 -7.99 -8.53 4.62
N MET A 86 -7.07 -8.23 3.71
CA MET A 86 -7.24 -7.15 2.73
C MET A 86 -7.88 -7.60 1.41
N GLN A 87 -7.67 -8.85 0.98
CA GLN A 87 -8.24 -9.35 -0.28
C GLN A 87 -9.78 -9.27 -0.34
N PRO A 88 -10.55 -9.60 0.72
CA PRO A 88 -12.00 -9.44 0.69
C PRO A 88 -12.47 -8.00 0.49
N LYS A 89 -11.66 -7.01 0.93
CA LYS A 89 -11.98 -5.58 0.85
C LYS A 89 -11.52 -4.94 -0.45
N TYR A 90 -10.30 -5.25 -0.88
CA TYR A 90 -9.59 -4.53 -1.95
C TYR A 90 -9.25 -5.41 -3.16
N GLY A 91 -9.48 -6.72 -3.11
CA GLY A 91 -9.12 -7.65 -4.18
C GLY A 91 -9.77 -7.35 -5.54
N HIS A 92 -10.86 -6.57 -5.55
CA HIS A 92 -11.52 -6.09 -6.76
C HIS A 92 -10.85 -4.85 -7.38
N TRP A 93 -9.92 -4.21 -6.66
CA TRP A 93 -9.15 -3.08 -7.21
C TRP A 93 -8.14 -3.56 -8.25
N VAL A 94 -8.00 -2.78 -9.30
CA VAL A 94 -7.08 -3.09 -10.39
C VAL A 94 -5.67 -3.34 -9.86
N ILE A 95 -5.00 -4.37 -10.38
CA ILE A 95 -3.63 -4.81 -10.06
C ILE A 95 -3.38 -5.19 -8.58
N PHE A 96 -4.42 -5.53 -7.81
CA PHE A 96 -4.27 -5.88 -6.39
C PHE A 96 -3.24 -7.00 -6.17
N GLU A 97 -3.43 -8.16 -6.79
CA GLU A 97 -2.53 -9.31 -6.60
C GLU A 97 -1.09 -9.01 -7.02
N HIS A 98 -0.93 -8.26 -8.12
CA HIS A 98 0.39 -7.86 -8.60
C HIS A 98 1.14 -6.96 -7.62
N CYS A 99 0.46 -6.01 -6.98
CA CYS A 99 1.08 -5.05 -6.07
C CYS A 99 1.37 -5.62 -4.68
N MET A 100 0.58 -6.60 -4.23
CA MET A 100 0.59 -6.97 -2.81
C MET A 100 1.89 -7.60 -2.33
N CYS A 101 2.63 -8.34 -3.15
CA CYS A 101 3.94 -8.86 -2.77
C CYS A 101 4.93 -7.72 -2.44
N PHE A 102 5.02 -6.71 -3.29
CA PHE A 102 5.85 -5.52 -3.08
C PHE A 102 5.38 -4.69 -1.88
N ASN A 103 4.07 -4.48 -1.79
CA ASN A 103 3.44 -3.69 -0.75
C ASN A 103 3.68 -4.27 0.64
N VAL A 104 3.49 -5.59 0.78
CA VAL A 104 3.72 -6.29 2.06
C VAL A 104 5.19 -6.32 2.41
N LYS A 105 6.08 -6.64 1.45
CA LYS A 105 7.53 -6.63 1.69
C LYS A 105 7.98 -5.27 2.22
N ARG A 106 7.57 -4.18 1.56
CA ARG A 106 7.93 -2.82 1.98
C ARG A 106 7.35 -2.47 3.36
N ALA A 107 6.08 -2.78 3.60
CA ALA A 107 5.44 -2.53 4.89
C ALA A 107 6.12 -3.31 6.04
N TYR A 108 6.48 -4.56 5.78
CA TYR A 108 7.18 -5.41 6.73
C TYR A 108 8.59 -4.90 7.05
N ASP A 109 9.33 -4.41 6.04
CA ASP A 109 10.65 -3.83 6.22
C ASP A 109 10.59 -2.53 7.01
N GLU A 110 9.68 -1.62 6.64
CA GLU A 110 9.51 -0.35 7.35
C GLU A 110 9.07 -0.56 8.81
N ALA A 111 8.14 -1.49 9.05
CA ALA A 111 7.74 -1.88 10.40
C ALA A 111 8.90 -2.51 11.20
N GLY A 112 9.88 -3.09 10.54
CA GLY A 112 11.11 -3.61 11.11
C GLY A 112 12.23 -2.58 11.30
N GLY A 113 11.98 -1.30 10.97
CA GLY A 113 12.92 -0.21 11.17
C GLY A 113 13.76 0.14 9.93
N ILE A 114 13.48 -0.43 8.76
CA ILE A 114 14.16 -0.06 7.50
C ILE A 114 13.50 1.21 6.96
N GLU A 115 14.14 2.35 7.19
CA GLU A 115 13.59 3.67 6.87
C GLU A 115 13.45 3.91 5.36
N HIS A 116 14.45 3.50 4.58
CA HIS A 116 14.47 3.75 3.14
C HIS A 116 14.09 2.49 2.36
N PRO A 117 13.24 2.64 1.32
CA PRO A 117 12.93 1.52 0.43
C PRO A 117 14.18 1.01 -0.26
N GLU A 118 14.23 -0.29 -0.49
CA GLU A 118 15.24 -0.91 -1.35
C GLU A 118 15.00 -0.55 -2.82
N ILE A 119 16.06 -0.46 -3.61
CA ILE A 119 15.94 -0.37 -5.06
C ILE A 119 15.63 -1.76 -5.59
N TRP A 120 14.46 -1.91 -6.24
CA TRP A 120 14.03 -3.18 -6.79
C TRP A 120 14.94 -3.61 -7.95
N THR A 121 15.51 -4.80 -7.82
CA THR A 121 16.33 -5.48 -8.84
C THR A 121 15.75 -6.87 -9.07
N ASP A 122 16.13 -7.53 -10.17
CA ASP A 122 15.70 -8.89 -10.49
C ASP A 122 16.06 -9.88 -9.37
N GLU A 123 17.19 -9.66 -8.69
CA GLU A 123 17.64 -10.49 -7.57
C GLU A 123 16.74 -10.34 -6.34
N ILE A 124 16.41 -9.11 -5.98
CA ILE A 124 15.53 -8.80 -4.83
C ILE A 124 14.12 -9.33 -5.10
N ASP A 125 13.63 -9.15 -6.31
CA ASP A 125 12.32 -9.65 -6.75
C ASP A 125 12.26 -11.19 -6.66
N THR A 126 13.29 -11.87 -7.15
CA THR A 126 13.42 -13.33 -7.07
C THR A 126 13.50 -13.80 -5.61
N GLN A 127 14.28 -13.12 -4.77
CA GLN A 127 14.37 -13.47 -3.33
C GLN A 127 13.04 -13.32 -2.62
N MET A 128 12.34 -12.21 -2.84
CA MET A 128 11.00 -11.98 -2.30
C MET A 128 10.02 -13.07 -2.76
N TRP A 129 9.99 -13.37 -4.05
CA TRP A 129 9.13 -14.41 -4.60
C TRP A 129 9.36 -15.76 -3.93
N ASN A 130 10.62 -16.16 -3.77
CA ASN A 130 10.99 -17.41 -3.11
C ASN A 130 10.58 -17.43 -1.62
N GLN A 131 10.70 -16.31 -0.93
CA GLN A 131 10.27 -16.19 0.47
C GLN A 131 8.75 -16.29 0.62
N LEU A 132 7.98 -15.77 -0.34
CA LEU A 132 6.52 -15.79 -0.30
C LEU A 132 5.91 -17.11 -0.75
N ASN A 133 6.56 -17.85 -1.63
CA ASN A 133 6.06 -19.09 -2.22
C ASN A 133 6.78 -20.36 -1.73
N GLY A 134 7.82 -20.20 -0.94
CA GLY A 134 8.52 -21.29 -0.25
C GLY A 134 7.91 -21.58 1.09
#